data_61402b2c9e9c886131f40596fc25a932
#
_entry.id   61402b2c9e9c886131f40596fc25a932
#
_cell.length_a   1.000
_cell.length_b   1.000
_cell.length_c   1.000
_cell.angle_alpha   90.00
_cell.angle_beta   90.00
_cell.angle_gamma   90.00
#
_symmetry.space_group_name_H-M   'P 1'
#
loop_
_entity.id
_entity.type
_entity.pdbx_description
1 polymer ?
#
loop_
_entity_poly.entity_id
_entity_poly.type
_entity_poly.pdbx_seq_one_letter_code
_entity_poly.pdbx_strand_id
1 'polypeptide(L)'
;MKSYSITDVGQIRTLNEDFVFASDTPVGNLPNLFVVADGMGGHNAGDFASKYAVETLLETIRVNPENNPIKIIRTAIETANSSILKEAAEHETMSGMGTTIVLTTIVGDYAYVANVGDSRLYLINDERIIQILSLIHISEPTRH
;
A
#
# COMPACT_ATOMS: atom_id res chain seq x y z
N MET A 1 4.95 19.17 -3.26
CA MET A 1 5.48 17.91 -2.74
C MET A 1 6.25 17.19 -3.85
N LYS A 2 7.29 16.52 -3.48
CA LYS A 2 8.05 15.67 -4.42
C LYS A 2 8.11 14.26 -3.87
N SER A 3 8.03 13.27 -4.76
CA SER A 3 8.15 11.88 -4.40
C SER A 3 9.13 11.14 -5.29
N TYR A 4 9.60 10.02 -4.81
CA TYR A 4 10.48 9.12 -5.54
C TYR A 4 10.17 7.69 -5.14
N SER A 5 10.17 6.77 -6.11
CA SER A 5 9.95 5.36 -5.83
C SER A 5 10.98 4.51 -6.56
N ILE A 6 11.39 3.42 -5.93
CA ILE A 6 12.31 2.46 -6.51
C ILE A 6 12.00 1.06 -5.98
N THR A 7 12.18 0.08 -6.82
CA THR A 7 12.11 -1.33 -6.43
C THR A 7 13.19 -2.11 -7.19
N ASP A 8 13.70 -3.18 -6.58
CA ASP A 8 14.77 -3.99 -7.14
C ASP A 8 14.60 -5.43 -6.67
N VAL A 9 14.84 -6.39 -7.55
CA VAL A 9 14.76 -7.82 -7.23
C VAL A 9 15.84 -8.26 -6.25
N GLY A 10 16.95 -7.54 -6.19
CA GLY A 10 18.11 -7.89 -5.37
C GLY A 10 18.99 -8.94 -6.04
N GLN A 11 20.00 -9.44 -5.29
CA GLN A 11 21.02 -10.35 -5.84
C GLN A 11 20.69 -11.84 -5.65
N ILE A 12 19.80 -12.16 -4.72
CA ILE A 12 19.51 -13.55 -4.34
C ILE A 12 18.26 -14.07 -5.05
N ARG A 13 17.22 -13.25 -5.16
CA ARG A 13 15.96 -13.64 -5.77
C ARG A 13 16.01 -13.49 -7.28
N THR A 14 15.20 -14.28 -7.98
CA THR A 14 15.07 -14.20 -9.44
C THR A 14 13.83 -13.43 -9.88
N LEU A 15 12.89 -13.17 -8.96
CA LEU A 15 11.66 -12.48 -9.24
C LEU A 15 11.43 -11.39 -8.19
N ASN A 16 11.12 -10.18 -8.66
CA ASN A 16 10.71 -9.09 -7.79
C ASN A 16 9.18 -9.14 -7.60
N GLU A 17 8.76 -9.50 -6.38
CA GLU A 17 7.36 -9.61 -6.02
C GLU A 17 6.81 -8.34 -5.34
N ASP A 18 7.62 -7.29 -5.29
CA ASP A 18 7.20 -6.00 -4.76
C ASP A 18 6.53 -5.16 -5.85
N PHE A 19 5.62 -4.32 -5.43
CA PHE A 19 4.99 -3.35 -6.31
C PHE A 19 4.90 -2.00 -5.58
N VAL A 20 5.28 -0.94 -6.26
CA VAL A 20 5.27 0.40 -5.68
C VAL A 20 4.44 1.34 -6.56
N PHE A 21 3.74 2.26 -5.91
CA PHE A 21 2.99 3.32 -6.57
C PHE A 21 3.21 4.63 -5.81
N ALA A 22 3.50 5.69 -6.52
CA ALA A 22 3.66 7.01 -5.93
C ALA A 22 3.02 8.06 -6.82
N SER A 23 2.18 8.89 -6.22
CA SER A 23 1.53 10.00 -6.92
C SER A 23 1.53 11.24 -6.05
N ASP A 24 2.12 12.33 -6.56
CA ASP A 24 2.06 13.65 -5.94
C ASP A 24 0.77 14.39 -6.28
N THR A 25 -0.01 13.85 -7.21
CA THR A 25 -1.27 14.43 -7.68
C THR A 25 -2.44 13.58 -7.17
N PRO A 26 -3.67 14.15 -7.18
CA PRO A 26 -4.82 13.43 -6.62
C PRO A 26 -5.09 12.07 -7.25
N VAL A 27 -5.46 11.13 -6.38
CA VAL A 27 -6.00 9.82 -6.76
C VAL A 27 -7.41 9.76 -6.15
N GLY A 28 -8.42 9.92 -6.98
CA GLY A 28 -9.77 10.11 -6.49
C GLY A 28 -9.84 11.33 -5.57
N ASN A 29 -10.41 11.17 -4.39
CA ASN A 29 -10.53 12.24 -3.40
C ASN A 29 -9.33 12.34 -2.43
N LEU A 30 -8.30 11.52 -2.60
CA LEU A 30 -7.04 11.68 -1.88
C LEU A 30 -6.12 12.62 -2.67
N PRO A 31 -5.48 13.60 -2.00
CA PRO A 31 -4.64 14.59 -2.71
C PRO A 31 -3.33 14.03 -3.23
N ASN A 32 -2.91 12.90 -2.71
CA ASN A 32 -1.71 12.17 -3.09
C ASN A 32 -1.82 10.75 -2.54
N LEU A 33 -0.94 9.86 -3.00
CA LEU A 33 -0.96 8.49 -2.51
C LEU A 33 0.38 7.81 -2.78
N PHE A 34 0.88 7.11 -1.76
CA PHE A 34 2.13 6.37 -1.82
C PHE A 34 1.89 4.97 -1.25
N VAL A 35 2.18 3.95 -2.04
CA VAL A 35 1.88 2.55 -1.70
C VAL A 35 3.09 1.67 -1.99
N VAL A 36 3.41 0.79 -1.05
CA VAL A 36 4.37 -0.29 -1.25
C VAL A 36 3.69 -1.60 -0.87
N ALA A 37 3.80 -2.58 -1.74
CA ALA A 37 3.26 -3.90 -1.53
C ALA A 37 4.35 -4.95 -1.75
N ASP A 38 4.46 -5.91 -0.83
CA ASP A 38 5.40 -7.03 -0.89
C ASP A 38 4.59 -8.31 -0.97
N GLY A 39 4.60 -8.94 -2.14
CA GLY A 39 3.79 -10.12 -2.41
C GLY A 39 4.47 -11.41 -2.01
N MET A 40 3.65 -12.43 -1.71
CA MET A 40 4.10 -13.77 -1.39
C MET A 40 3.24 -14.81 -2.08
N GLY A 41 3.84 -15.95 -2.41
CA GLY A 41 3.14 -17.06 -3.04
C GLY A 41 4.06 -17.84 -3.99
N GLY A 42 3.71 -19.09 -4.26
CA GLY A 42 4.42 -19.91 -5.23
C GLY A 42 3.98 -19.60 -6.67
N HIS A 43 4.71 -20.08 -7.64
CA HIS A 43 4.36 -19.96 -9.07
C HIS A 43 4.08 -18.52 -9.53
N ASN A 44 4.90 -17.56 -9.09
CA ASN A 44 4.75 -16.12 -9.39
C ASN A 44 3.48 -15.49 -8.80
N ALA A 45 2.80 -16.18 -7.91
CA ALA A 45 1.58 -15.67 -7.31
C ALA A 45 1.82 -14.42 -6.45
N GLY A 46 3.01 -14.28 -5.85
CA GLY A 46 3.37 -13.07 -5.08
C GLY A 46 3.46 -11.82 -5.96
N ASP A 47 4.05 -11.93 -7.15
CA ASP A 47 4.09 -10.85 -8.12
C ASP A 47 2.67 -10.44 -8.53
N PHE A 48 1.83 -11.42 -8.86
CA PHE A 48 0.42 -11.17 -9.16
C PHE A 48 -0.30 -10.53 -7.96
N ALA A 49 -0.10 -11.05 -6.76
CA ALA A 49 -0.81 -10.59 -5.57
C ALA A 49 -0.51 -9.12 -5.25
N SER A 50 0.76 -8.72 -5.26
CA SER A 50 1.15 -7.34 -4.97
C SER A 50 0.59 -6.36 -6.01
N LYS A 51 0.73 -6.69 -7.29
CA LYS A 51 0.23 -5.85 -8.37
C LYS A 51 -1.28 -5.76 -8.38
N TYR A 52 -1.96 -6.91 -8.28
CA TYR A 52 -3.42 -6.97 -8.30
C TYR A 52 -4.04 -6.23 -7.11
N ALA A 53 -3.46 -6.39 -5.92
CA ALA A 53 -3.93 -5.69 -4.74
C ALA A 53 -3.82 -4.18 -4.90
N VAL A 54 -2.67 -3.68 -5.39
CA VAL A 54 -2.48 -2.24 -5.58
C VAL A 54 -3.40 -1.70 -6.67
N GLU A 55 -3.55 -2.40 -7.78
CA GLU A 55 -4.45 -1.97 -8.86
C GLU A 55 -5.91 -1.91 -8.37
N THR A 56 -6.35 -2.90 -7.60
CA THR A 56 -7.70 -2.92 -7.03
C THR A 56 -7.89 -1.78 -6.03
N LEU A 57 -6.89 -1.56 -5.19
CA LEU A 57 -6.90 -0.47 -4.21
C LEU A 57 -7.01 0.88 -4.91
N LEU A 58 -6.22 1.12 -5.95
CA LEU A 58 -6.24 2.36 -6.72
C LEU A 58 -7.60 2.60 -7.38
N GLU A 59 -8.16 1.58 -8.02
CA GLU A 59 -9.46 1.69 -8.66
C GLU A 59 -10.56 2.00 -7.64
N THR A 60 -10.53 1.34 -6.50
CA THR A 60 -11.48 1.58 -5.42
C THR A 60 -11.42 3.02 -4.92
N ILE A 61 -10.19 3.56 -4.75
CA ILE A 61 -9.99 4.94 -4.32
C ILE A 61 -10.50 5.92 -5.39
N ARG A 62 -10.21 5.65 -6.66
CA ARG A 62 -10.60 6.56 -7.75
C ARG A 62 -12.10 6.77 -7.87
N VAL A 63 -12.89 5.74 -7.59
CA VAL A 63 -14.35 5.80 -7.74
C VAL A 63 -15.09 6.10 -6.44
N ASN A 64 -14.40 6.15 -5.31
CA ASN A 64 -15.03 6.35 -4.01
C ASN A 64 -15.41 7.83 -3.84
N PRO A 65 -16.71 8.15 -3.62
CA PRO A 65 -17.14 9.53 -3.43
C PRO A 65 -16.87 10.08 -2.03
N GLU A 66 -16.41 9.25 -1.11
CA GLU A 66 -16.13 9.65 0.28
C GLU A 66 -15.00 10.68 0.33
N ASN A 67 -15.09 11.61 1.29
CA ASN A 67 -14.07 12.64 1.50
C ASN A 67 -13.19 12.38 2.72
N ASN A 68 -13.59 11.48 3.62
CA ASN A 68 -12.82 11.16 4.81
C ASN A 68 -11.67 10.19 4.44
N PRO A 69 -10.40 10.59 4.58
CA PRO A 69 -9.27 9.75 4.18
C PRO A 69 -9.26 8.39 4.87
N ILE A 70 -9.62 8.32 6.14
CA ILE A 70 -9.65 7.05 6.88
C ILE A 70 -10.66 6.09 6.25
N LYS A 71 -11.86 6.58 5.93
CA LYS A 71 -12.90 5.76 5.31
C LYS A 71 -12.51 5.30 3.91
N ILE A 72 -11.90 6.19 3.12
CA ILE A 72 -11.42 5.87 1.77
C ILE A 72 -10.39 4.75 1.85
N ILE A 73 -9.39 4.89 2.71
CA ILE A 73 -8.31 3.93 2.86
C ILE A 73 -8.84 2.59 3.37
N ARG A 74 -9.72 2.62 4.37
CA ARG A 74 -10.30 1.38 4.92
C ARG A 74 -11.07 0.59 3.87
N THR A 75 -11.93 1.26 3.12
CA THR A 75 -12.70 0.61 2.05
C THR A 75 -11.78 0.02 0.99
N ALA A 76 -10.74 0.76 0.61
CA ALA A 76 -9.79 0.29 -0.41
C ALA A 76 -9.05 -0.96 0.05
N ILE A 77 -8.59 -0.98 1.30
CA ILE A 77 -7.87 -2.15 1.85
C ILE A 77 -8.80 -3.35 1.98
N GLU A 78 -10.01 -3.15 2.47
CA GLU A 78 -11.00 -4.24 2.59
C GLU A 78 -11.34 -4.82 1.22
N THR A 79 -11.52 -3.99 0.22
CA THR A 79 -11.82 -4.43 -1.15
C THR A 79 -10.64 -5.20 -1.75
N ALA A 80 -9.42 -4.68 -1.60
CA ALA A 80 -8.23 -5.36 -2.08
C ALA A 80 -8.05 -6.72 -1.40
N ASN A 81 -8.24 -6.80 -0.09
CA ASN A 81 -8.14 -8.04 0.66
C ASN A 81 -9.17 -9.07 0.18
N SER A 82 -10.43 -8.67 0.04
CA SER A 82 -11.50 -9.55 -0.46
C SER A 82 -11.19 -10.06 -1.86
N SER A 83 -10.66 -9.20 -2.72
CA SER A 83 -10.30 -9.57 -4.10
C SER A 83 -9.16 -10.58 -4.15
N ILE A 84 -8.14 -10.41 -3.31
CA ILE A 84 -7.03 -11.36 -3.22
C ILE A 84 -7.51 -12.71 -2.71
N LEU A 85 -8.34 -12.73 -1.66
CA LEU A 85 -8.88 -13.97 -1.12
C LEU A 85 -9.74 -14.72 -2.14
N LYS A 86 -10.51 -13.98 -2.91
CA LYS A 86 -11.34 -14.57 -3.97
C LYS A 86 -10.50 -15.19 -5.07
N GLU A 87 -9.48 -14.48 -5.55
CA GLU A 87 -8.59 -15.01 -6.58
C GLU A 87 -7.83 -16.24 -6.08
N ALA A 88 -7.35 -16.23 -4.84
CA ALA A 88 -6.65 -17.35 -4.25
C ALA A 88 -7.56 -18.59 -4.11
N ALA A 89 -8.85 -18.39 -3.83
CA ALA A 89 -9.82 -19.47 -3.70
C ALA A 89 -10.23 -20.06 -5.06
N GLU A 90 -10.26 -19.24 -6.11
CA GLU A 90 -10.74 -19.65 -7.44
C GLU A 90 -9.63 -20.27 -8.31
N HIS A 91 -8.35 -20.05 -7.99
CA HIS A 91 -7.23 -20.49 -8.80
C HIS A 91 -6.24 -21.30 -7.95
N GLU A 92 -6.11 -22.57 -8.23
CA GLU A 92 -5.27 -23.49 -7.47
C GLU A 92 -3.79 -23.03 -7.42
N THR A 93 -3.28 -22.50 -8.54
CA THR A 93 -1.90 -22.01 -8.62
C THR A 93 -1.67 -20.76 -7.78
N MET A 94 -2.74 -20.10 -7.33
CA MET A 94 -2.69 -18.88 -6.53
C MET A 94 -3.09 -19.13 -5.07
N SER A 95 -3.29 -20.40 -4.70
CA SER A 95 -3.60 -20.77 -3.33
C SER A 95 -2.51 -20.29 -2.38
N GLY A 96 -2.91 -19.62 -1.30
CA GLY A 96 -1.97 -19.12 -0.30
C GLY A 96 -1.25 -17.84 -0.68
N MET A 97 -1.55 -17.24 -1.83
CA MET A 97 -0.93 -15.95 -2.17
C MET A 97 -1.43 -14.84 -1.26
N GLY A 98 -0.60 -13.86 -1.07
CA GLY A 98 -0.93 -12.69 -0.28
C GLY A 98 0.01 -11.56 -0.57
N THR A 99 -0.22 -10.42 0.06
CA THR A 99 0.66 -9.27 -0.03
C THR A 99 0.58 -8.44 1.24
N THR A 100 1.71 -7.83 1.58
CA THR A 100 1.69 -6.74 2.55
C THR A 100 1.27 -5.47 1.83
N ILE A 101 0.79 -4.48 2.57
CA ILE A 101 0.53 -3.14 2.05
C ILE A 101 0.95 -2.14 3.10
N VAL A 102 1.75 -1.17 2.67
CA VAL A 102 1.97 0.06 3.42
C VAL A 102 1.55 1.19 2.52
N LEU A 103 0.65 2.03 3.01
CA LEU A 103 0.26 3.19 2.23
C LEU A 103 0.18 4.43 3.09
N THR A 104 0.36 5.58 2.48
CA THR A 104 0.18 6.86 3.13
C THR A 104 -0.39 7.88 2.16
N THR A 105 -1.21 8.77 2.69
CA THR A 105 -1.63 10.00 2.04
C THR A 105 -1.39 11.16 2.99
N ILE A 106 -0.96 12.30 2.46
CA ILE A 106 -0.66 13.46 3.26
C ILE A 106 -1.70 14.53 2.97
N VAL A 107 -2.42 14.94 4.01
CA VAL A 107 -3.48 15.94 3.92
C VAL A 107 -3.17 17.07 4.90
N GLY A 108 -2.73 18.20 4.38
CA GLY A 108 -2.26 19.30 5.22
C GLY A 108 -1.04 18.88 6.04
N ASP A 109 -1.13 19.00 7.34
CA ASP A 109 -0.04 18.67 8.27
C ASP A 109 -0.11 17.22 8.79
N TYR A 110 -1.03 16.40 8.27
CA TYR A 110 -1.23 15.03 8.75
C TYR A 110 -0.88 14.01 7.69
N ALA A 111 -0.27 12.93 8.14
CA ALA A 111 -0.10 11.72 7.34
C ALA A 111 -1.09 10.67 7.83
N TYR A 112 -1.91 10.16 6.92
CA TYR A 112 -2.80 9.04 7.17
C TYR A 112 -2.08 7.79 6.67
N VAL A 113 -1.90 6.81 7.55
CA VAL A 113 -1.07 5.64 7.28
C VAL A 113 -1.87 4.37 7.50
N ALA A 114 -1.72 3.43 6.59
CA ALA A 114 -2.18 2.07 6.78
C ALA A 114 -1.01 1.12 6.57
N ASN A 115 -0.88 0.14 7.46
CA ASN A 115 0.18 -0.86 7.39
C ASN A 115 -0.43 -2.23 7.67
N VAL A 116 -0.40 -3.09 6.66
CA VAL A 116 -0.88 -4.47 6.75
C VAL A 116 0.29 -5.40 6.42
N GLY A 117 0.69 -6.22 7.39
CA GLY A 117 1.80 -7.13 7.24
C GLY A 117 3.08 -6.62 7.90
N ASP A 118 4.23 -7.09 7.41
CA ASP A 118 5.54 -6.82 8.00
C ASP A 118 6.37 -5.77 7.24
N SER A 119 5.81 -5.16 6.22
CA SER A 119 6.45 -4.00 5.57
C SER A 119 6.47 -2.80 6.52
N ARG A 120 7.39 -1.88 6.29
CA ARG A 120 7.65 -0.82 7.26
C ARG A 120 7.58 0.56 6.63
N LEU A 121 7.07 1.51 7.41
CA LEU A 121 7.07 2.93 7.07
C LEU A 121 7.86 3.69 8.13
N TYR A 122 8.76 4.55 7.68
CA TYR A 122 9.57 5.37 8.56
C TYR A 122 9.32 6.85 8.30
N LEU A 123 9.24 7.61 9.37
CA LEU A 123 9.30 9.06 9.32
C LEU A 123 10.73 9.49 9.66
N ILE A 124 11.35 10.23 8.76
CA ILE A 124 12.74 10.68 8.93
C ILE A 124 12.75 12.20 8.91
N ASN A 125 13.39 12.79 9.89
CA ASN A 125 13.68 14.22 9.92
C ASN A 125 15.12 14.46 10.36
N ASP A 126 15.50 15.71 10.60
CA ASP A 126 16.89 16.07 10.93
C ASP A 126 17.36 15.48 12.27
N GLU A 127 16.45 15.10 13.13
CA GLU A 127 16.76 14.68 14.49
C GLU A 127 16.62 13.18 14.71
N ARG A 128 15.71 12.50 14.00
CA ARG A 128 15.40 11.12 14.30
C ARG A 128 14.71 10.38 13.16
N ILE A 129 14.67 9.05 13.32
CA ILE A 129 13.93 8.14 12.46
C ILE A 129 12.89 7.45 13.33
N ILE A 130 11.64 7.46 12.91
CA ILE A 130 10.52 6.84 13.63
C ILE A 130 9.84 5.82 12.73
N GLN A 131 9.71 4.58 13.20
CA GLN A 131 8.91 3.58 12.51
C GLN A 131 7.44 3.75 12.88
N ILE A 132 6.57 3.80 11.88
CA ILE A 132 5.13 3.90 12.08
C ILE A 132 4.55 2.49 12.14
N LEU A 133 3.93 2.15 13.27
CA LEU A 133 3.38 0.83 13.56
C LEU A 133 1.87 0.94 13.74
N SER A 134 1.10 0.71 12.70
CA SER A 134 -0.36 0.74 12.80
C SER A 134 -1.01 0.16 11.56
N LEU A 135 -2.20 -0.43 11.72
CA LEU A 135 -3.00 -0.87 10.59
C LEU A 135 -3.58 0.32 9.85
N ILE A 136 -4.33 1.18 10.55
CA ILE A 136 -4.78 2.46 10.05
C ILE A 136 -4.56 3.46 11.16
N HIS A 137 -3.85 4.53 10.85
CA HIS A 137 -3.41 5.46 11.87
C HIS A 137 -3.36 6.87 11.30
N ILE A 138 -3.85 7.83 12.09
CA ILE A 138 -3.61 9.23 11.84
C ILE A 138 -2.37 9.58 12.62
N SER A 139 -1.27 9.86 11.92
CA SER A 139 -0.04 10.25 12.61
C SER A 139 -0.19 11.66 13.17
N GLU A 140 0.67 11.99 14.11
CA GLU A 140 0.79 13.36 14.55
C GLU A 140 1.20 14.27 13.39
N PRO A 141 1.05 15.61 13.51
CA PRO A 141 1.50 16.51 12.46
C PRO A 141 2.91 16.20 12.00
N THR A 142 3.11 16.18 10.68
CA THR A 142 4.37 15.73 10.08
C THR A 142 5.58 16.60 10.41
N ARG A 143 5.33 17.75 10.97
CA ARG A 143 6.40 18.63 11.43
C ARG A 143 6.37 18.71 12.96
N HIS A 144 7.11 17.97 13.61
CA HIS A 144 7.23 18.12 15.04
C HIS A 144 8.63 17.83 15.55
#